data_92d199842cc67a6a6185d1fffd55a009
#
_entry.id   92d199842cc67a6a6185d1fffd55a009
#
_cell.length_a   1.000
_cell.length_b   1.000
_cell.length_c   1.000
_cell.angle_alpha   90.00
_cell.angle_beta   90.00
_cell.angle_gamma   90.00
#
_symmetry.space_group_name_H-M   'P 1'
#
loop_
_entity.id
_entity.type
_entity.pdbx_description
1 polymer ?
#
loop_
_entity_poly.entity_id
_entity_poly.type
_entity_poly.pdbx_seq_one_letter_code
_entity_poly.pdbx_strand_id
1 'polypeptide(L)'
;MKKKEYSAGIVSKGFWFLEFKKFLELLIEGKSESEIKELQEEKNIFSAPSKDYGKRIISEINKRIKVLPEEIKELFFKSDTGTQKVINLLSIMGTDKLFFEYVYNSYRNELLLGTKEYNPGIVMKFLKEKAEQNEEVAKFSEKTLKRMQGTYGNYLKEAGLLEGENKEILYGKVYLDYELEKLLRENNMEIYIKTLKGEV
;
A
#
# COMPACT_ATOMS: atom_id res chain seq x y z
N MET A 1 -0.53 -17.02 -20.48
CA MET A 1 -1.54 -16.92 -19.42
C MET A 1 -1.96 -15.46 -19.26
N LYS A 2 -3.26 -15.11 -19.36
CA LYS A 2 -3.75 -13.75 -19.04
C LYS A 2 -3.42 -13.47 -17.56
N LYS A 3 -2.73 -12.37 -17.29
CA LYS A 3 -2.46 -11.90 -15.93
C LYS A 3 -3.81 -11.65 -15.24
N LYS A 4 -4.07 -12.26 -14.10
CA LYS A 4 -5.31 -12.02 -13.35
C LYS A 4 -5.36 -10.54 -13.00
N GLU A 5 -6.47 -9.90 -13.29
CA GLU A 5 -6.67 -8.48 -13.03
C GLU A 5 -6.74 -8.20 -11.51
N TYR A 6 -7.40 -9.11 -10.77
CA TYR A 6 -7.53 -9.05 -9.32
C TYR A 6 -6.92 -10.28 -8.64
N SER A 7 -6.39 -10.06 -7.44
CA SER A 7 -5.73 -11.10 -6.66
C SER A 7 -5.98 -10.91 -5.17
N ALA A 8 -6.23 -12.01 -4.46
CA ALA A 8 -6.26 -12.02 -3.00
C ALA A 8 -4.85 -12.12 -2.36
N GLY A 9 -3.80 -12.05 -3.15
CA GLY A 9 -2.41 -12.21 -2.69
C GLY A 9 -1.97 -11.21 -1.61
N ILE A 10 -2.65 -10.07 -1.54
CA ILE A 10 -2.40 -9.00 -0.55
C ILE A 10 -2.53 -9.49 0.90
N VAL A 11 -3.36 -10.49 1.18
CA VAL A 11 -3.58 -11.05 2.54
C VAL A 11 -2.33 -11.70 3.15
N SER A 12 -1.33 -12.00 2.34
CA SER A 12 -0.05 -12.59 2.76
C SER A 12 1.11 -11.59 2.79
N LYS A 13 0.82 -10.31 2.55
CA LYS A 13 1.80 -9.24 2.45
C LYS A 13 1.62 -8.28 3.61
N GLY A 14 2.73 -7.85 4.21
CA GLY A 14 2.73 -6.78 5.21
C GLY A 14 2.82 -5.40 4.55
N PHE A 15 2.59 -4.36 5.35
CA PHE A 15 2.92 -3.00 4.97
C PHE A 15 4.44 -2.87 4.74
N TRP A 16 5.22 -3.53 5.60
CA TRP A 16 6.68 -3.70 5.47
C TRP A 16 7.44 -2.38 5.29
N PHE A 17 7.11 -1.38 6.09
CA PHE A 17 7.72 -0.06 5.98
C PHE A 17 9.23 -0.06 6.21
N LEU A 18 9.70 -0.76 7.23
CA LEU A 18 11.13 -0.83 7.55
C LEU A 18 11.91 -1.61 6.48
N GLU A 19 11.34 -2.69 6.01
CA GLU A 19 11.92 -3.50 4.93
C GLU A 19 11.94 -2.73 3.61
N PHE A 20 10.86 -1.99 3.31
CA PHE A 20 10.80 -1.11 2.13
C PHE A 20 11.87 -0.03 2.18
N LYS A 21 12.00 0.67 3.33
CA LYS A 21 13.02 1.68 3.55
C LYS A 21 14.43 1.11 3.37
N LYS A 22 14.73 -0.04 4.03
CA LYS A 22 16.03 -0.68 3.92
C LYS A 22 16.36 -1.17 2.51
N PHE A 23 15.39 -1.71 1.80
CA PHE A 23 15.58 -2.15 0.42
C PHE A 23 15.90 -0.96 -0.49
N LEU A 24 15.14 0.13 -0.38
CA LEU A 24 15.37 1.34 -1.16
C LEU A 24 16.73 2.00 -0.84
N GLU A 25 17.13 2.02 0.44
CA GLU A 25 18.45 2.47 0.87
C GLU A 25 19.58 1.72 0.15
N LEU A 26 19.51 0.39 0.15
CA LEU A 26 20.50 -0.46 -0.51
C LEU A 26 20.56 -0.23 -2.03
N LEU A 27 19.43 0.02 -2.69
CA LEU A 27 19.42 0.39 -4.10
C LEU A 27 20.12 1.72 -4.37
N ILE A 28 19.88 2.73 -3.52
CA ILE A 28 20.54 4.06 -3.64
C ILE A 28 22.05 3.95 -3.36
N GLU A 29 22.47 3.06 -2.46
CA GLU A 29 23.89 2.72 -2.25
C GLU A 29 24.53 2.00 -3.45
N GLY A 30 23.76 1.71 -4.51
CA GLY A 30 24.24 1.11 -5.74
C GLY A 30 24.20 -0.42 -5.76
N LYS A 31 23.55 -1.06 -4.78
CA LYS A 31 23.39 -2.51 -4.79
C LYS A 31 22.32 -2.95 -5.78
N SER A 32 22.60 -3.99 -6.52
CA SER A 32 21.63 -4.64 -7.39
C SER A 32 20.60 -5.46 -6.59
N GLU A 33 19.46 -5.74 -7.22
CA GLU A 33 18.44 -6.65 -6.64
C GLU A 33 19.03 -8.02 -6.28
N SER A 34 19.99 -8.51 -7.06
CA SER A 34 20.68 -9.81 -6.81
C SER A 34 21.50 -9.75 -5.53
N GLU A 35 22.31 -8.69 -5.35
CA GLU A 35 23.13 -8.50 -4.14
C GLU A 35 22.25 -8.34 -2.88
N ILE A 36 21.11 -7.63 -2.97
CA ILE A 36 20.17 -7.51 -1.85
C ILE A 36 19.57 -8.86 -1.49
N LYS A 37 19.28 -9.69 -2.49
CA LYS A 37 18.78 -11.06 -2.27
C LYS A 37 19.82 -11.96 -1.60
N GLU A 38 21.07 -11.89 -2.03
CA GLU A 38 22.19 -12.60 -1.40
C GLU A 38 22.38 -12.15 0.05
N LEU A 39 22.37 -10.82 0.31
CA LEU A 39 22.45 -10.29 1.67
C LEU A 39 21.30 -10.80 2.56
N GLN A 40 20.08 -10.93 2.02
CA GLN A 40 18.97 -11.48 2.78
C GLN A 40 19.16 -12.97 3.06
N GLU A 41 19.66 -13.75 2.09
CA GLU A 41 19.89 -15.19 2.25
C GLU A 41 21.02 -15.49 3.26
N GLU A 42 22.07 -14.69 3.26
CA GLU A 42 23.25 -14.85 4.13
C GLU A 42 23.08 -14.24 5.53
N LYS A 43 22.53 -13.02 5.58
CA LYS A 43 22.53 -12.18 6.80
C LYS A 43 21.14 -11.90 7.37
N ASN A 44 20.08 -12.33 6.69
CA ASN A 44 18.70 -12.08 7.08
C ASN A 44 18.44 -10.59 7.41
N ILE A 45 18.84 -9.69 6.50
CA ILE A 45 18.82 -8.22 6.71
C ILE A 45 17.42 -7.66 6.99
N PHE A 46 16.35 -8.37 6.69
CA PHE A 46 14.96 -8.02 6.97
C PHE A 46 14.40 -8.73 8.22
N SER A 47 15.24 -9.42 8.99
CA SER A 47 14.81 -10.16 10.18
C SER A 47 13.60 -11.08 9.91
N ALA A 48 13.58 -11.70 8.72
CA ALA A 48 12.49 -12.57 8.31
C ALA A 48 12.47 -13.86 9.13
N PRO A 49 11.29 -14.39 9.53
CA PRO A 49 11.17 -15.59 10.34
C PRO A 49 11.58 -16.86 9.60
N SER A 50 11.70 -16.84 8.29
CA SER A 50 12.20 -17.91 7.45
C SER A 50 12.79 -17.39 6.15
N LYS A 51 13.64 -18.23 5.48
CA LYS A 51 14.20 -17.88 4.17
C LYS A 51 13.13 -17.61 3.11
N ASP A 52 12.07 -18.42 3.08
CA ASP A 52 10.98 -18.24 2.12
C ASP A 52 10.18 -16.97 2.38
N TYR A 53 10.04 -16.59 3.65
CA TYR A 53 9.42 -15.32 4.00
C TYR A 53 10.28 -14.14 3.54
N GLY A 54 11.61 -14.20 3.73
CA GLY A 54 12.56 -13.20 3.24
C GLY A 54 12.51 -13.05 1.71
N LYS A 55 12.47 -14.14 0.96
CA LYS A 55 12.31 -14.11 -0.50
C LYS A 55 11.00 -13.45 -0.93
N ARG A 56 9.92 -13.66 -0.18
CA ARG A 56 8.62 -13.03 -0.43
C ARG A 56 8.66 -11.52 -0.21
N ILE A 57 9.29 -11.07 0.90
CA ILE A 57 9.51 -9.64 1.17
C ILE A 57 10.22 -8.99 -0.02
N ILE A 58 11.38 -9.52 -0.42
CA ILE A 58 12.17 -8.98 -1.54
C ILE A 58 11.34 -8.90 -2.83
N SER A 59 10.72 -10.02 -3.20
CA SER A 59 9.93 -10.06 -4.44
C SER A 59 8.81 -9.05 -4.47
N GLU A 60 8.15 -8.81 -3.34
CA GLU A 60 7.05 -7.86 -3.27
C GLU A 60 7.53 -6.41 -3.22
N ILE A 61 8.53 -6.11 -2.37
CA ILE A 61 9.08 -4.75 -2.26
C ILE A 61 9.67 -4.31 -3.59
N ASN A 62 10.36 -5.18 -4.29
CA ASN A 62 10.90 -4.89 -5.61
C ASN A 62 9.80 -4.48 -6.61
N LYS A 63 8.64 -5.16 -6.60
CA LYS A 63 7.49 -4.77 -7.42
C LYS A 63 6.96 -3.40 -7.03
N ARG A 64 6.86 -3.12 -5.73
CA ARG A 64 6.39 -1.84 -5.20
C ARG A 64 7.31 -0.69 -5.59
N ILE A 65 8.62 -0.88 -5.52
CA ILE A 65 9.60 0.15 -5.90
C ILE A 65 9.56 0.43 -7.41
N LYS A 66 9.37 -0.61 -8.24
CA LYS A 66 9.32 -0.46 -9.72
C LYS A 66 8.14 0.37 -10.24
N VAL A 67 7.09 0.54 -9.48
CA VAL A 67 5.95 1.39 -9.88
C VAL A 67 6.10 2.85 -9.47
N LEU A 68 7.12 3.19 -8.69
CA LEU A 68 7.41 4.56 -8.29
C LEU A 68 8.36 5.23 -9.29
N PRO A 69 8.08 6.48 -9.71
CA PRO A 69 9.03 7.33 -10.41
C PRO A 69 10.33 7.50 -9.62
N GLU A 70 11.44 7.72 -10.33
CA GLU A 70 12.75 7.82 -9.69
C GLU A 70 12.82 9.01 -8.73
N GLU A 71 12.24 10.15 -9.13
CA GLU A 71 12.21 11.38 -8.34
C GLU A 71 11.46 11.17 -6.99
N ILE A 72 10.43 10.32 -6.97
CA ILE A 72 9.71 9.98 -5.73
C ILE A 72 10.57 9.06 -4.83
N LYS A 73 11.37 8.18 -5.41
CA LYS A 73 12.32 7.36 -4.64
C LYS A 73 13.42 8.22 -4.02
N GLU A 74 13.93 9.22 -4.75
CA GLU A 74 14.91 10.18 -4.23
C GLU A 74 14.31 11.05 -3.12
N LEU A 75 13.05 11.50 -3.29
CA LEU A 75 12.34 12.29 -2.29
C LEU A 75 12.17 11.51 -0.97
N PHE A 76 11.99 10.19 -1.03
CA PHE A 76 11.71 9.34 0.13
C PHE A 76 12.67 9.61 1.30
N PHE A 77 13.99 9.71 1.06
CA PHE A 77 14.98 9.92 2.12
C PHE A 77 15.11 11.39 2.57
N LYS A 78 14.55 12.32 1.80
CA LYS A 78 14.52 13.75 2.15
C LYS A 78 13.25 14.12 2.93
N SER A 79 12.29 13.18 3.02
CA SER A 79 10.99 13.37 3.63
C SER A 79 10.94 12.90 5.07
N ASP A 80 9.97 13.43 5.83
CA ASP A 80 9.62 12.90 7.15
C ASP A 80 9.00 11.49 7.08
N THR A 81 8.91 10.85 8.25
CA THR A 81 8.40 9.46 8.34
C THR A 81 6.95 9.33 7.86
N GLY A 82 6.10 10.34 8.05
CA GLY A 82 4.71 10.33 7.58
C GLY A 82 4.66 10.26 6.05
N THR A 83 5.37 11.17 5.39
CA THR A 83 5.53 11.20 3.92
C THR A 83 6.16 9.91 3.38
N GLN A 84 7.18 9.36 4.05
CA GLN A 84 7.77 8.07 3.69
C GLN A 84 6.74 6.92 3.72
N LYS A 85 5.87 6.89 4.74
CA LYS A 85 4.80 5.88 4.84
C LYS A 85 3.74 6.06 3.76
N VAL A 86 3.39 7.30 3.41
CA VAL A 86 2.50 7.59 2.28
C VAL A 86 3.12 7.10 0.97
N ILE A 87 4.39 7.34 0.70
CA ILE A 87 5.08 6.83 -0.50
C ILE A 87 5.03 5.29 -0.54
N ASN A 88 5.25 4.59 0.59
CA ASN A 88 5.08 3.15 0.64
C ASN A 88 3.64 2.72 0.31
N LEU A 89 2.63 3.43 0.84
CA LEU A 89 1.22 3.17 0.51
C LEU A 89 0.93 3.37 -1.00
N LEU A 90 1.44 4.44 -1.61
CA LEU A 90 1.33 4.69 -3.06
C LEU A 90 1.89 3.52 -3.87
N SER A 91 3.02 2.95 -3.45
CA SER A 91 3.62 1.79 -4.09
C SER A 91 2.74 0.53 -4.00
N ILE A 92 2.04 0.34 -2.87
CA ILE A 92 1.07 -0.74 -2.69
C ILE A 92 -0.14 -0.53 -3.60
N MET A 93 -0.69 0.69 -3.64
CA MET A 93 -1.80 1.06 -4.51
C MET A 93 -1.43 0.88 -6.00
N GLY A 94 -0.19 1.17 -6.38
CA GLY A 94 0.31 0.96 -7.74
C GLY A 94 0.50 -0.51 -8.13
N THR A 95 0.61 -1.42 -7.17
CA THR A 95 0.83 -2.86 -7.41
C THR A 95 -0.39 -3.74 -7.17
N ASP A 96 -1.40 -3.24 -6.45
CA ASP A 96 -2.64 -3.99 -6.16
C ASP A 96 -3.88 -3.17 -6.58
N LYS A 97 -4.44 -3.53 -7.72
CA LYS A 97 -5.57 -2.83 -8.33
C LYS A 97 -6.81 -2.84 -7.43
N LEU A 98 -7.10 -3.98 -6.77
CA LEU A 98 -8.29 -4.10 -5.94
C LEU A 98 -8.18 -3.20 -4.69
N PHE A 99 -7.00 -3.12 -4.10
CA PHE A 99 -6.74 -2.20 -3.00
C PHE A 99 -6.83 -0.74 -3.44
N PHE A 100 -6.24 -0.39 -4.60
CA PHE A 100 -6.37 0.96 -5.16
C PHE A 100 -7.85 1.35 -5.37
N GLU A 101 -8.63 0.47 -5.99
CA GLU A 101 -10.06 0.72 -6.24
C GLU A 101 -10.85 0.89 -4.93
N TYR A 102 -10.51 0.14 -3.88
CA TYR A 102 -11.11 0.34 -2.56
C TYR A 102 -10.79 1.74 -2.00
N VAL A 103 -9.52 2.15 -2.03
CA VAL A 103 -9.14 3.46 -1.50
C VAL A 103 -9.79 4.58 -2.32
N TYR A 104 -9.82 4.45 -3.64
CA TYR A 104 -10.42 5.43 -4.53
C TYR A 104 -11.96 5.52 -4.41
N ASN A 105 -12.67 4.38 -4.42
CA ASN A 105 -14.13 4.36 -4.48
C ASN A 105 -14.81 4.39 -3.12
N SER A 106 -14.14 3.93 -2.05
CA SER A 106 -14.76 3.81 -0.74
C SER A 106 -14.12 4.76 0.28
N TYR A 107 -12.82 4.64 0.54
CA TYR A 107 -12.13 5.51 1.49
C TYR A 107 -12.26 7.00 1.11
N ARG A 108 -11.95 7.36 -0.14
CA ARG A 108 -12.08 8.73 -0.65
C ARG A 108 -13.52 9.25 -0.50
N ASN A 109 -14.53 8.44 -0.80
CA ASN A 109 -15.92 8.86 -0.70
C ASN A 109 -16.32 9.18 0.74
N GLU A 110 -15.82 8.43 1.73
CA GLU A 110 -16.04 8.76 3.14
C GLU A 110 -15.42 10.10 3.51
N LEU A 111 -14.24 10.41 2.99
CA LEU A 111 -13.61 11.73 3.18
C LEU A 111 -14.45 12.84 2.55
N LEU A 112 -14.96 12.65 1.32
CA LEU A 112 -15.84 13.62 0.63
C LEU A 112 -17.15 13.87 1.38
N LEU A 113 -17.69 12.85 2.05
CA LEU A 113 -18.89 12.96 2.89
C LEU A 113 -18.61 13.59 4.26
N GLY A 114 -17.35 13.82 4.61
CA GLY A 114 -16.96 14.34 5.92
C GLY A 114 -17.16 13.33 7.05
N THR A 115 -17.17 12.03 6.73
CA THR A 115 -17.28 10.96 7.73
C THR A 115 -16.10 11.00 8.67
N LYS A 116 -16.35 11.02 9.97
CA LYS A 116 -15.29 11.09 10.99
C LYS A 116 -14.85 9.71 11.45
N GLU A 117 -15.80 8.82 11.72
CA GLU A 117 -15.53 7.49 12.27
C GLU A 117 -15.30 6.47 11.16
N TYR A 118 -14.21 5.71 11.27
CA TYR A 118 -13.92 4.65 10.33
C TYR A 118 -14.70 3.37 10.69
N ASN A 119 -15.50 2.91 9.76
CA ASN A 119 -16.18 1.61 9.88
C ASN A 119 -15.51 0.57 8.98
N PRO A 120 -14.87 -0.49 9.56
CA PRO A 120 -14.27 -1.56 8.75
C PRO A 120 -15.27 -2.27 7.83
N GLY A 121 -16.56 -2.22 8.12
CA GLY A 121 -17.62 -2.80 7.28
C GLY A 121 -17.66 -2.25 5.86
N ILE A 122 -17.15 -1.03 5.64
CA ILE A 122 -17.06 -0.43 4.30
C ILE A 122 -16.16 -1.24 3.35
N VAL A 123 -15.07 -1.81 3.87
CA VAL A 123 -14.19 -2.70 3.09
C VAL A 123 -14.94 -3.94 2.64
N MET A 124 -15.69 -4.55 3.57
CA MET A 124 -16.48 -5.75 3.25
C MET A 124 -17.58 -5.45 2.24
N LYS A 125 -18.26 -4.31 2.38
CA LYS A 125 -19.27 -3.84 1.43
C LYS A 125 -18.65 -3.70 0.03
N PHE A 126 -17.54 -2.98 -0.10
CA PHE A 126 -16.82 -2.82 -1.36
C PHE A 126 -16.42 -4.17 -1.99
N LEU A 127 -15.87 -5.08 -1.18
CA LEU A 127 -15.41 -6.39 -1.67
C LEU A 127 -16.58 -7.25 -2.17
N LYS A 128 -17.75 -7.21 -1.51
CA LYS A 128 -18.97 -7.92 -1.92
C LYS A 128 -19.55 -7.33 -3.21
N GLU A 129 -19.68 -6.01 -3.29
CA GLU A 129 -20.12 -5.32 -4.52
C GLU A 129 -19.19 -5.62 -5.70
N LYS A 130 -17.87 -5.68 -5.44
CA LYS A 130 -16.90 -6.05 -6.47
C LYS A 130 -17.00 -7.52 -6.89
N ALA A 131 -17.34 -8.42 -5.98
CA ALA A 131 -17.57 -9.83 -6.27
C ALA A 131 -18.82 -10.03 -7.16
N GLU A 132 -19.85 -9.20 -7.02
CA GLU A 132 -21.03 -9.21 -7.91
C GLU A 132 -20.67 -8.76 -9.34
N GLN A 133 -19.66 -7.90 -9.49
CA GLN A 133 -19.24 -7.30 -10.76
C GLN A 133 -18.11 -8.07 -11.44
N ASN A 134 -17.41 -8.97 -10.76
CA ASN A 134 -16.20 -9.60 -11.28
C ASN A 134 -16.06 -11.06 -10.81
N GLU A 135 -16.01 -11.97 -11.78
CA GLU A 135 -15.94 -13.42 -11.55
C GLU A 135 -14.65 -13.86 -10.79
N GLU A 136 -13.53 -13.14 -10.93
CA GLU A 136 -12.30 -13.49 -10.20
C GLU A 136 -12.43 -13.16 -8.71
N VAL A 137 -13.05 -12.02 -8.39
CA VAL A 137 -13.31 -11.63 -7.00
C VAL A 137 -14.41 -12.50 -6.39
N ALA A 138 -15.41 -12.90 -7.17
CA ALA A 138 -16.48 -13.82 -6.74
C ALA A 138 -15.95 -15.19 -6.28
N LYS A 139 -14.77 -15.61 -6.74
CA LYS A 139 -14.12 -16.86 -6.32
C LYS A 139 -13.44 -16.77 -4.95
N PHE A 140 -13.33 -15.59 -4.36
CA PHE A 140 -12.68 -15.44 -3.06
C PHE A 140 -13.62 -15.96 -1.96
N SER A 141 -13.09 -16.83 -1.09
CA SER A 141 -13.84 -17.31 0.05
C SER A 141 -14.13 -16.17 1.04
N GLU A 142 -15.21 -16.32 1.81
CA GLU A 142 -15.57 -15.36 2.85
C GLU A 142 -14.44 -15.13 3.87
N LYS A 143 -13.70 -16.20 4.21
CA LYS A 143 -12.49 -16.13 5.03
C LYS A 143 -11.42 -15.25 4.39
N THR A 144 -11.26 -15.33 3.06
CA THR A 144 -10.32 -14.49 2.31
C THR A 144 -10.75 -13.03 2.33
N LEU A 145 -12.02 -12.74 2.07
CA LEU A 145 -12.56 -11.37 2.11
C LEU A 145 -12.40 -10.75 3.51
N LYS A 146 -12.64 -11.52 4.57
CA LYS A 146 -12.42 -11.05 5.95
C LYS A 146 -10.94 -10.75 6.26
N ARG A 147 -10.01 -11.54 5.73
CA ARG A 147 -8.58 -11.25 5.84
C ARG A 147 -8.19 -10.00 5.05
N MET A 148 -8.73 -9.81 3.84
CA MET A 148 -8.52 -8.60 3.05
C MET A 148 -9.04 -7.36 3.79
N GLN A 149 -10.21 -7.44 4.41
CA GLN A 149 -10.75 -6.36 5.25
C GLN A 149 -9.75 -5.93 6.32
N GLY A 150 -9.21 -6.88 7.08
CA GLY A 150 -8.20 -6.58 8.09
C GLY A 150 -6.90 -5.99 7.50
N THR A 151 -6.44 -6.54 6.37
CA THR A 151 -5.22 -6.06 5.69
C THR A 151 -5.38 -4.62 5.19
N TYR A 152 -6.51 -4.28 4.58
CA TYR A 152 -6.78 -2.94 4.06
C TYR A 152 -6.83 -1.90 5.19
N GLY A 153 -7.56 -2.18 6.26
CA GLY A 153 -7.59 -1.30 7.43
C GLY A 153 -6.21 -1.10 8.07
N ASN A 154 -5.43 -2.20 8.17
CA ASN A 154 -4.07 -2.11 8.70
C ASN A 154 -3.15 -1.24 7.82
N TYR A 155 -3.23 -1.36 6.50
CA TYR A 155 -2.42 -0.52 5.60
C TYR A 155 -2.75 0.97 5.74
N LEU A 156 -4.04 1.31 5.82
CA LEU A 156 -4.45 2.69 6.04
C LEU A 156 -3.96 3.22 7.40
N LYS A 157 -4.04 2.39 8.45
CA LYS A 157 -3.56 2.75 9.79
C LYS A 157 -2.04 2.95 9.82
N GLU A 158 -1.27 2.02 9.26
CA GLU A 158 0.20 2.12 9.22
C GLU A 158 0.68 3.32 8.39
N ALA A 159 -0.06 3.68 7.34
CA ALA A 159 0.22 4.86 6.53
C ALA A 159 -0.22 6.19 7.19
N GLY A 160 -0.87 6.14 8.36
CA GLY A 160 -1.36 7.35 9.05
C GLY A 160 -2.65 7.94 8.47
N LEU A 161 -3.37 7.17 7.65
CA LEU A 161 -4.66 7.58 7.09
C LEU A 161 -5.83 7.30 8.06
N LEU A 162 -5.60 6.46 9.05
CA LEU A 162 -6.52 6.19 10.14
C LEU A 162 -5.81 6.44 11.47
N GLU A 163 -6.50 7.09 12.39
CA GLU A 163 -6.02 7.45 13.72
C GLU A 163 -6.87 6.80 14.81
N GLY A 164 -6.34 6.70 16.01
CA GLY A 164 -7.03 6.13 17.16
C GLY A 164 -6.78 4.64 17.37
N GLU A 165 -7.38 4.11 18.46
CA GLU A 165 -7.19 2.74 18.91
C GLU A 165 -8.52 2.08 19.30
N ASN A 166 -8.50 0.76 19.32
CA ASN A 166 -9.63 -0.07 19.74
C ASN A 166 -10.93 0.20 18.94
N LYS A 167 -11.95 0.77 19.58
CA LYS A 167 -13.27 0.99 18.98
C LYS A 167 -13.44 2.39 18.36
N GLU A 168 -12.54 3.32 18.67
CA GLU A 168 -12.60 4.70 18.18
C GLU A 168 -11.50 4.92 17.14
N ILE A 169 -11.76 4.46 15.92
CA ILE A 169 -10.86 4.69 14.78
C ILE A 169 -11.50 5.80 13.93
N LEU A 170 -10.71 6.84 13.66
CA LEU A 170 -11.14 8.01 12.90
C LEU A 170 -10.38 8.06 11.57
N TYR A 171 -10.99 8.69 10.58
CA TYR A 171 -10.28 9.10 9.38
C TYR A 171 -9.28 10.21 9.76
N GLY A 172 -7.99 9.93 9.55
CA GLY A 172 -6.92 10.87 9.79
C GLY A 172 -6.90 11.98 8.74
N LYS A 173 -6.44 13.17 9.13
CA LYS A 173 -6.24 14.25 8.16
C LYS A 173 -4.92 14.05 7.40
N VAL A 174 -5.02 13.68 6.14
CA VAL A 174 -3.84 13.47 5.29
C VAL A 174 -3.28 14.80 4.81
N TYR A 175 -2.09 15.12 5.26
CA TYR A 175 -1.30 16.23 4.71
C TYR A 175 -0.27 15.63 3.76
N LEU A 176 -0.48 15.81 2.46
CA LEU A 176 0.54 15.46 1.48
C LEU A 176 1.64 16.51 1.53
N ASP A 177 2.89 16.05 1.59
CA ASP A 177 4.05 16.89 1.43
C ASP A 177 4.00 17.62 0.07
N TYR A 178 4.39 18.89 0.04
CA TYR A 178 4.29 19.74 -1.16
C TYR A 178 5.12 19.18 -2.34
N GLU A 179 6.35 18.75 -2.08
CA GLU A 179 7.20 18.19 -3.13
C GLU A 179 6.68 16.85 -3.64
N LEU A 180 6.12 16.01 -2.74
CA LEU A 180 5.45 14.77 -3.15
C LEU A 180 4.24 15.06 -4.03
N GLU A 181 3.38 16.02 -3.66
CA GLU A 181 2.21 16.39 -4.46
C GLU A 181 2.62 16.91 -5.84
N LYS A 182 3.64 17.76 -5.91
CA LYS A 182 4.21 18.27 -7.15
C LYS A 182 4.71 17.14 -8.06
N LEU A 183 5.54 16.24 -7.52
CA LEU A 183 6.06 15.10 -8.28
C LEU A 183 4.97 14.15 -8.76
N LEU A 184 3.92 13.92 -7.96
CA LEU A 184 2.76 13.14 -8.40
C LEU A 184 2.06 13.78 -9.60
N ARG A 185 1.91 15.12 -9.64
CA ARG A 185 1.33 15.84 -10.79
C ARG A 185 2.23 15.75 -12.01
N GLU A 186 3.52 15.99 -11.87
CA GLU A 186 4.51 15.92 -12.96
C GLU A 186 4.59 14.52 -13.61
N ASN A 187 4.29 13.47 -12.83
CA ASN A 187 4.29 12.08 -13.30
C ASN A 187 2.90 11.56 -13.73
N ASN A 188 1.88 12.42 -13.91
CA ASN A 188 0.50 12.06 -14.24
C ASN A 188 -0.15 11.10 -13.22
N MET A 189 0.15 11.30 -11.95
CA MET A 189 -0.33 10.50 -10.82
C MET A 189 -1.33 11.28 -9.93
N GLU A 190 -2.01 12.31 -10.44
CA GLU A 190 -2.95 13.14 -9.69
C GLU A 190 -4.10 12.33 -9.08
N ILE A 191 -4.41 11.18 -9.67
CA ILE A 191 -5.43 10.28 -9.14
C ILE A 191 -5.15 9.88 -7.69
N TYR A 192 -3.87 9.73 -7.31
CA TYR A 192 -3.48 9.41 -5.95
C TYR A 192 -3.68 10.58 -4.99
N ILE A 193 -3.43 11.81 -5.45
CA ILE A 193 -3.68 13.04 -4.67
C ILE A 193 -5.17 13.12 -4.34
N LYS A 194 -6.02 13.06 -5.37
CA LYS A 194 -7.48 13.07 -5.23
C LYS A 194 -7.97 11.97 -4.29
N THR A 195 -7.38 10.77 -4.42
CA THR A 195 -7.73 9.61 -3.61
C THR A 195 -7.44 9.84 -2.13
N LEU A 196 -6.25 10.34 -1.82
CA LEU A 196 -5.78 10.48 -0.43
C LEU A 196 -6.35 11.70 0.28
N LYS A 197 -6.61 12.81 -0.45
CA LYS A 197 -7.12 14.05 0.10
C LYS A 197 -8.66 14.13 0.12
N GLY A 198 -9.35 13.18 -0.51
CA GLY A 198 -10.80 13.25 -0.67
C GLY A 198 -11.22 14.40 -1.60
N GLU A 199 -10.52 14.57 -2.72
CA GLU A 199 -10.84 15.57 -3.73
C GLU A 199 -11.62 14.99 -4.92
N VAL A 200 -12.39 15.81 -5.63
CA VAL A 200 -13.19 15.43 -6.80
C VAL A 200 -12.35 15.29 -8.05
#